data_90cf87f97016d616b1f7b8852ceed4a4
#
_entry.id   90cf87f97016d616b1f7b8852ceed4a4
#
_cell.length_a   1.000
_cell.length_b   1.000
_cell.length_c   1.000
_cell.angle_alpha   90.00
_cell.angle_beta   90.00
_cell.angle_gamma   90.00
#
_symmetry.space_group_name_H-M   'P 1'
#
loop_
_entity.id
_entity.type
_entity.pdbx_description
1 polymer ?
#
loop_
_entity_poly.entity_id
_entity_poly.type
_entity_poly.pdbx_seq_one_letter_code
_entity_poly.pdbx_strand_id
1 'polypeptide(L)'
;MEKISSRKNEYIKHLRKLAADSVYRSSCGEFVCEGRKFLEEAVSSGAEISSILWKDGEAGEILGISSQYAAFPELYSYASFSENSKGPLFTVKIEQKEPAGDIRNAIILESVQDPGNLGTVIRTAAAFGIGAVILTGACADLYNPKTVKASMGAIFRQRVLKLDLGETAAFAEANSLTLCAAILSDEAEILGDTELGRAAVCIGNEGSGLSRELSDLCRRKIIIPMQPGNESLNASVAASVFMWEMRKNG
;
A
#
# COMPACT_ATOMS: atom_id res chain seq x y z
N MET A 1 19.31 -24.79 8.74
CA MET A 1 19.18 -23.35 8.99
C MET A 1 20.49 -22.82 9.58
N GLU A 2 21.10 -21.81 8.94
CA GLU A 2 22.37 -21.21 9.35
C GLU A 2 22.14 -20.23 10.52
N LYS A 3 23.03 -20.27 11.54
CA LYS A 3 22.98 -19.32 12.66
C LYS A 3 23.88 -18.12 12.42
N ILE A 4 23.31 -16.92 12.51
CA ILE A 4 24.02 -15.65 12.41
C ILE A 4 24.27 -15.10 13.82
N SER A 5 25.53 -14.72 14.10
CA SER A 5 25.96 -14.23 15.42
C SER A 5 26.52 -12.80 15.41
N SER A 6 26.71 -12.19 14.24
CA SER A 6 27.40 -10.91 14.12
C SER A 6 26.54 -9.81 13.50
N ARG A 7 26.53 -8.61 14.11
CA ARG A 7 25.94 -7.39 13.51
C ARG A 7 26.63 -6.97 12.21
N LYS A 8 27.86 -7.45 11.96
CA LYS A 8 28.62 -7.17 10.73
C LYS A 8 28.25 -8.11 9.58
N ASN A 9 27.42 -9.14 9.82
CA ASN A 9 26.93 -10.04 8.78
C ASN A 9 26.18 -9.24 7.70
N GLU A 10 26.46 -9.56 6.44
CA GLU A 10 25.92 -8.82 5.29
C GLU A 10 24.39 -8.93 5.19
N TYR A 11 23.82 -10.07 5.57
CA TYR A 11 22.37 -10.25 5.58
C TYR A 11 21.68 -9.35 6.64
N ILE A 12 22.27 -9.22 7.83
CA ILE A 12 21.76 -8.29 8.87
C ILE A 12 21.82 -6.83 8.39
N LYS A 13 22.90 -6.44 7.72
CA LYS A 13 23.03 -5.11 7.12
C LYS A 13 21.99 -4.89 6.02
N HIS A 14 21.76 -5.91 5.19
CA HIS A 14 20.76 -5.88 4.12
C HIS A 14 19.36 -5.63 4.67
N LEU A 15 18.90 -6.41 5.66
CA LEU A 15 17.60 -6.22 6.31
C LEU A 15 17.43 -4.79 6.85
N ARG A 16 18.44 -4.26 7.52
CA ARG A 16 18.41 -2.90 8.07
C ARG A 16 18.35 -1.82 6.99
N LYS A 17 19.10 -2.00 5.90
CA LYS A 17 19.03 -1.07 4.76
C LYS A 17 17.67 -1.12 4.07
N LEU A 18 17.10 -2.31 3.86
CA LEU A 18 15.76 -2.45 3.34
C LEU A 18 14.71 -1.76 4.21
N ALA A 19 14.86 -1.78 5.54
CA ALA A 19 13.96 -1.08 6.44
C ALA A 19 14.07 0.45 6.36
N ALA A 20 15.28 0.98 6.15
CA ALA A 20 15.56 2.41 6.27
C ALA A 20 15.57 3.19 4.95
N ASP A 21 15.91 2.56 3.82
CA ASP A 21 16.30 3.23 2.58
C ASP A 21 15.43 2.77 1.38
N SER A 22 14.63 3.70 0.84
CA SER A 22 13.76 3.44 -0.31
C SER A 22 14.54 3.25 -1.61
N VAL A 23 15.65 3.96 -1.79
CA VAL A 23 16.52 3.81 -2.97
C VAL A 23 17.15 2.43 -2.98
N TYR A 24 17.58 1.97 -1.81
CA TYR A 24 18.13 0.62 -1.65
C TYR A 24 17.08 -0.46 -1.94
N ARG A 25 15.83 -0.31 -1.45
CA ARG A 25 14.72 -1.22 -1.80
C ARG A 25 14.53 -1.33 -3.30
N SER A 26 14.45 -0.18 -3.96
CA SER A 26 14.28 -0.12 -5.42
C SER A 26 15.44 -0.75 -6.18
N SER A 27 16.69 -0.51 -5.75
CA SER A 27 17.88 -1.08 -6.39
C SER A 27 18.01 -2.60 -6.21
N CYS A 28 17.58 -3.12 -5.06
CA CYS A 28 17.58 -4.56 -4.79
C CYS A 28 16.34 -5.27 -5.37
N GLY A 29 15.26 -4.54 -5.68
CA GLY A 29 13.98 -5.13 -6.05
C GLY A 29 13.35 -5.94 -4.91
N GLU A 30 13.60 -5.54 -3.64
CA GLU A 30 13.14 -6.25 -2.45
C GLU A 30 12.67 -5.29 -1.36
N PHE A 31 11.79 -5.77 -0.50
CA PHE A 31 11.39 -5.08 0.72
C PHE A 31 11.34 -6.05 1.91
N VAL A 32 11.38 -5.51 3.11
CA VAL A 32 11.39 -6.28 4.34
C VAL A 32 10.04 -6.24 5.05
N CYS A 33 9.63 -7.40 5.54
CA CYS A 33 8.43 -7.60 6.34
C CYS A 33 8.78 -8.18 7.70
N GLU A 34 7.91 -8.02 8.67
CA GLU A 34 8.07 -8.54 10.01
C GLU A 34 6.76 -9.09 10.56
N GLY A 35 6.80 -10.32 11.09
CA GLY A 35 5.71 -10.96 11.80
C GLY A 35 5.15 -12.20 11.11
N ARG A 36 4.75 -13.17 11.95
CA ARG A 36 4.24 -14.48 11.49
C ARG A 36 3.00 -14.36 10.59
N LYS A 37 2.04 -13.51 10.97
CA LYS A 37 0.82 -13.30 10.16
C LYS A 37 1.13 -12.72 8.78
N PHE A 38 2.12 -11.82 8.69
CA PHE A 38 2.57 -11.29 7.40
C PHE A 38 3.23 -12.35 6.54
N LEU A 39 4.02 -13.24 7.15
CA LEU A 39 4.64 -14.35 6.45
C LEU A 39 3.59 -15.34 5.91
N GLU A 40 2.58 -15.68 6.72
CA GLU A 40 1.46 -16.53 6.31
C GLU A 40 0.66 -15.90 5.14
N GLU A 41 0.38 -14.61 5.18
CA GLU A 41 -0.27 -13.86 4.09
C GLU A 41 0.60 -13.81 2.83
N ALA A 42 1.90 -13.61 2.96
CA ALA A 42 2.82 -13.62 1.82
C ALA A 42 2.86 -15.00 1.14
N VAL A 43 2.98 -16.07 1.92
CA VAL A 43 2.96 -17.45 1.41
C VAL A 43 1.62 -17.75 0.73
N SER A 44 0.49 -17.44 1.37
CA SER A 44 -0.84 -17.74 0.83
C SER A 44 -1.18 -16.95 -0.44
N SER A 45 -0.60 -15.77 -0.61
CA SER A 45 -0.76 -14.96 -1.82
C SER A 45 0.24 -15.29 -2.94
N GLY A 46 1.15 -16.25 -2.71
CA GLY A 46 2.16 -16.64 -3.70
C GLY A 46 3.28 -15.62 -3.87
N ALA A 47 3.48 -14.71 -2.92
CA ALA A 47 4.57 -13.73 -2.98
C ALA A 47 5.94 -14.41 -2.96
N GLU A 48 6.88 -13.95 -3.78
CA GLU A 48 8.23 -14.49 -3.84
C GLU A 48 9.05 -14.05 -2.63
N ILE A 49 9.17 -14.96 -1.65
CA ILE A 49 9.96 -14.74 -0.43
C ILE A 49 11.40 -15.12 -0.71
N SER A 50 12.32 -14.16 -0.59
CA SER A 50 13.75 -14.39 -0.87
C SER A 50 14.48 -15.00 0.31
N SER A 51 14.16 -14.56 1.54
CA SER A 51 14.87 -15.01 2.73
C SER A 51 14.05 -14.78 4.01
N ILE A 52 14.41 -15.55 5.06
CA ILE A 52 13.76 -15.43 6.37
C ILE A 52 14.84 -15.42 7.48
N LEU A 53 14.68 -14.52 8.46
CA LEU A 53 15.42 -14.52 9.72
C LEU A 53 14.47 -14.87 10.86
N TRP A 54 14.74 -16.01 11.48
CA TRP A 54 14.04 -16.47 12.67
C TRP A 54 14.73 -15.99 13.94
N LYS A 55 13.97 -15.72 14.97
CA LYS A 55 14.54 -15.56 16.31
C LYS A 55 14.89 -16.94 16.87
N ASP A 56 16.09 -17.11 17.40
CA ASP A 56 16.54 -18.41 17.95
C ASP A 56 15.57 -18.88 19.05
N GLY A 57 15.16 -20.13 18.97
CA GLY A 57 14.12 -20.71 19.82
C GLY A 57 12.68 -20.55 19.31
N GLU A 58 12.42 -19.72 18.32
CA GLU A 58 11.14 -19.69 17.60
C GLU A 58 11.24 -20.63 16.40
N ALA A 59 10.69 -21.83 16.52
CA ALA A 59 10.74 -22.81 15.46
C ALA A 59 9.89 -22.40 14.25
N GLY A 60 10.50 -22.46 13.09
CA GLY A 60 9.82 -22.32 11.82
C GLY A 60 10.78 -22.62 10.68
N GLU A 61 10.39 -23.55 9.83
CA GLU A 61 11.01 -23.74 8.52
C GLU A 61 9.88 -23.74 7.51
N ILE A 62 10.04 -22.92 6.46
CA ILE A 62 9.08 -22.89 5.34
C ILE A 62 9.71 -23.64 4.19
N LEU A 63 9.04 -24.70 3.76
CA LEU A 63 9.48 -25.50 2.62
C LEU A 63 9.47 -24.64 1.34
N GLY A 64 10.52 -24.81 0.53
CA GLY A 64 10.67 -24.07 -0.72
C GLY A 64 11.46 -22.76 -0.60
N ILE A 65 11.78 -22.28 0.59
CA ILE A 65 12.64 -21.11 0.80
C ILE A 65 14.01 -21.60 1.26
N SER A 66 15.02 -21.45 0.41
CA SER A 66 16.38 -21.94 0.69
C SER A 66 17.17 -21.09 1.68
N SER A 67 16.92 -19.77 1.69
CA SER A 67 17.69 -18.81 2.48
C SER A 67 17.00 -18.54 3.82
N GLN A 68 17.21 -19.43 4.79
CA GLN A 68 16.63 -19.31 6.13
C GLN A 68 17.75 -19.29 7.18
N TYR A 69 17.69 -18.29 8.04
CA TYR A 69 18.67 -17.99 9.06
C TYR A 69 18.03 -17.93 10.45
N ALA A 70 18.83 -18.14 11.49
CA ALA A 70 18.44 -17.89 12.87
C ALA A 70 19.40 -16.90 13.53
N ALA A 71 18.90 -16.03 14.38
CA ALA A 71 19.70 -15.10 15.16
C ALA A 71 19.32 -15.15 16.64
N PHE A 72 20.31 -15.00 17.52
CA PHE A 72 20.07 -14.82 18.95
C PHE A 72 19.18 -13.59 19.21
N PRO A 73 18.41 -13.56 20.31
CA PRO A 73 17.44 -12.52 20.59
C PRO A 73 17.95 -11.09 20.47
N GLU A 74 19.17 -10.83 20.93
CA GLU A 74 19.80 -9.50 20.89
C GLU A 74 20.14 -9.07 19.44
N LEU A 75 20.61 -9.99 18.61
CA LEU A 75 20.91 -9.73 17.21
C LEU A 75 19.63 -9.59 16.40
N TYR A 76 18.64 -10.44 16.68
CA TYR A 76 17.31 -10.34 16.09
C TYR A 76 16.67 -8.96 16.38
N SER A 77 16.67 -8.53 17.65
CA SER A 77 16.17 -7.21 18.06
C SER A 77 16.93 -6.06 17.38
N TYR A 78 18.23 -6.23 17.13
CA TYR A 78 19.02 -5.26 16.38
C TYR A 78 18.62 -5.19 14.91
N ALA A 79 18.23 -6.29 14.29
CA ALA A 79 17.79 -6.35 12.90
C ALA A 79 16.34 -5.86 12.73
N SER A 80 15.50 -6.04 13.75
CA SER A 80 14.10 -5.64 13.77
C SER A 80 13.93 -4.12 13.67
N PHE A 81 12.83 -3.70 13.06
CA PHE A 81 12.38 -2.30 12.99
C PHE A 81 11.10 -2.04 13.81
N SER A 82 10.66 -3.02 14.58
CA SER A 82 9.53 -2.91 15.52
C SER A 82 9.98 -3.11 16.95
N GLU A 83 9.53 -2.26 17.89
CA GLU A 83 9.92 -2.33 19.30
C GLU A 83 9.53 -3.66 20.00
N ASN A 84 8.40 -4.26 19.59
CA ASN A 84 7.87 -5.50 20.14
C ASN A 84 7.74 -6.56 19.05
N SER A 85 8.84 -6.83 18.35
CA SER A 85 8.85 -7.83 17.28
C SER A 85 8.50 -9.22 17.80
N LYS A 86 7.50 -9.83 17.18
CA LYS A 86 7.11 -11.23 17.40
C LYS A 86 7.41 -12.06 16.15
N GLY A 87 8.62 -11.90 15.62
CA GLY A 87 9.24 -12.60 14.48
C GLY A 87 8.30 -13.20 13.45
N PRO A 88 8.80 -13.80 12.37
CA PRO A 88 10.13 -13.61 11.80
C PRO A 88 10.28 -12.32 11.01
N LEU A 89 11.53 -11.93 10.69
CA LEU A 89 11.83 -10.97 9.61
C LEU A 89 11.98 -11.74 8.30
N PHE A 90 11.47 -11.20 7.21
CA PHE A 90 11.63 -11.83 5.90
C PHE A 90 11.67 -10.80 4.78
N THR A 91 12.28 -11.15 3.67
CA THR A 91 12.34 -10.30 2.48
C THR A 91 11.46 -10.86 1.38
N VAL A 92 10.84 -9.96 0.63
CA VAL A 92 9.92 -10.28 -0.46
C VAL A 92 10.37 -9.51 -1.70
N LYS A 93 10.36 -10.15 -2.86
CA LYS A 93 10.61 -9.50 -4.14
C LYS A 93 9.52 -8.50 -4.47
N ILE A 94 9.93 -7.38 -5.04
CA ILE A 94 9.00 -6.39 -5.59
C ILE A 94 8.55 -6.87 -6.96
N GLU A 95 7.29 -7.26 -7.06
CA GLU A 95 6.67 -7.58 -8.34
C GLU A 95 6.08 -6.32 -8.97
N GLN A 96 6.37 -6.09 -10.23
CA GLN A 96 5.66 -5.09 -11.01
C GLN A 96 4.31 -5.70 -11.43
N LYS A 97 3.24 -5.20 -10.83
CA LYS A 97 1.88 -5.62 -11.21
C LYS A 97 1.46 -4.86 -12.46
N GLU A 98 1.19 -5.60 -13.53
CA GLU A 98 0.70 -5.02 -14.78
C GLU A 98 -0.72 -4.44 -14.61
N PRO A 99 -1.05 -3.37 -15.35
CA PRO A 99 -2.39 -2.76 -15.32
C PRO A 99 -3.46 -3.62 -16.02
N ALA A 100 -3.20 -4.90 -16.26
CA ALA A 100 -4.06 -5.79 -17.04
C ALA A 100 -5.30 -6.27 -16.28
N GLY A 101 -6.40 -6.47 -16.98
CA GLY A 101 -7.68 -7.01 -16.49
C GLY A 101 -8.81 -5.97 -16.51
N ASP A 102 -10.05 -6.44 -16.42
CA ASP A 102 -11.24 -5.57 -16.31
C ASP A 102 -11.31 -4.94 -14.91
N ILE A 103 -10.85 -3.71 -14.80
CA ILE A 103 -10.92 -2.93 -13.55
C ILE A 103 -12.19 -2.10 -13.60
N ARG A 104 -13.10 -2.36 -12.67
CA ARG A 104 -14.38 -1.68 -12.59
C ARG A 104 -14.39 -0.44 -11.71
N ASN A 105 -13.44 -0.37 -10.79
CA ASN A 105 -13.29 0.73 -9.86
C ASN A 105 -11.83 0.89 -9.42
N ALA A 106 -11.44 2.11 -9.10
CA ALA A 106 -10.10 2.41 -8.61
C ALA A 106 -10.12 3.57 -7.60
N ILE A 107 -9.11 3.61 -6.72
CA ILE A 107 -8.77 4.77 -5.91
C ILE A 107 -7.45 5.33 -6.42
N ILE A 108 -7.41 6.61 -6.70
CA ILE A 108 -6.22 7.33 -7.11
C ILE A 108 -5.79 8.21 -5.94
N LEU A 109 -4.57 8.02 -5.47
CA LEU A 109 -3.97 8.83 -4.40
C LEU A 109 -2.94 9.76 -5.02
N GLU A 110 -3.15 11.07 -4.89
CA GLU A 110 -2.21 12.07 -5.35
C GLU A 110 -1.42 12.64 -4.18
N SER A 111 -0.12 12.37 -4.17
CA SER A 111 0.84 12.93 -3.19
C SER A 111 0.45 12.69 -1.72
N VAL A 112 -0.20 11.56 -1.42
CA VAL A 112 -0.50 11.14 -0.04
C VAL A 112 0.80 10.71 0.63
N GLN A 113 1.27 11.50 1.61
CA GLN A 113 2.62 11.38 2.15
C GLN A 113 2.71 10.54 3.44
N ASP A 114 1.60 10.30 4.14
CA ASP A 114 1.62 9.47 5.34
C ASP A 114 1.59 7.97 4.99
N PRO A 115 2.62 7.19 5.41
CA PRO A 115 2.68 5.76 5.14
C PRO A 115 1.53 4.96 5.80
N GLY A 116 1.00 5.45 6.92
CA GLY A 116 -0.13 4.84 7.62
C GLY A 116 -1.42 5.00 6.82
N ASN A 117 -1.66 6.20 6.26
CA ASN A 117 -2.79 6.46 5.37
C ASN A 117 -2.72 5.57 4.13
N LEU A 118 -1.55 5.53 3.46
CA LEU A 118 -1.37 4.68 2.29
C LEU A 118 -1.65 3.20 2.59
N GLY A 119 -1.07 2.67 3.66
CA GLY A 119 -1.30 1.27 4.06
C GLY A 119 -2.77 0.99 4.43
N THR A 120 -3.44 1.95 5.08
CA THR A 120 -4.87 1.85 5.42
C THR A 120 -5.74 1.82 4.17
N VAL A 121 -5.45 2.66 3.16
CA VAL A 121 -6.16 2.64 1.88
C VAL A 121 -5.98 1.30 1.18
N ILE A 122 -4.75 0.77 1.10
CA ILE A 122 -4.47 -0.52 0.48
C ILE A 122 -5.26 -1.65 1.17
N ARG A 123 -5.29 -1.64 2.51
CA ARG A 123 -6.06 -2.61 3.30
C ARG A 123 -7.55 -2.52 3.03
N THR A 124 -8.09 -1.31 3.01
CA THR A 124 -9.53 -1.06 2.80
C THR A 124 -9.93 -1.41 1.36
N ALA A 125 -9.08 -1.07 0.38
CA ALA A 125 -9.28 -1.43 -1.02
C ALA A 125 -9.40 -2.95 -1.21
N ALA A 126 -8.50 -3.72 -0.60
CA ALA A 126 -8.57 -5.18 -0.62
C ALA A 126 -9.83 -5.72 0.07
N ALA A 127 -10.25 -5.11 1.19
CA ALA A 127 -11.43 -5.54 1.93
C ALA A 127 -12.74 -5.29 1.17
N PHE A 128 -12.80 -4.22 0.38
CA PHE A 128 -14.00 -3.84 -0.38
C PHE A 128 -13.98 -4.29 -1.84
N GLY A 129 -12.93 -5.00 -2.27
CA GLY A 129 -12.83 -5.50 -3.64
C GLY A 129 -12.56 -4.42 -4.68
N ILE A 130 -11.84 -3.35 -4.30
CA ILE A 130 -11.42 -2.30 -5.23
C ILE A 130 -10.38 -2.87 -6.20
N GLY A 131 -10.61 -2.69 -7.49
CA GLY A 131 -9.80 -3.29 -8.55
C GLY A 131 -8.35 -2.81 -8.57
N ALA A 132 -8.11 -1.52 -8.28
CA ALA A 132 -6.76 -0.96 -8.20
C ALA A 132 -6.65 0.23 -7.25
N VAL A 133 -5.48 0.40 -6.66
CA VAL A 133 -5.03 1.65 -6.02
C VAL A 133 -3.92 2.24 -6.89
N ILE A 134 -4.07 3.47 -7.30
CA ILE A 134 -3.10 4.17 -8.15
C ILE A 134 -2.42 5.24 -7.31
N LEU A 135 -1.10 5.28 -7.37
CA LEU A 135 -0.28 6.29 -6.71
C LEU A 135 0.26 7.23 -7.78
N THR A 136 -0.05 8.51 -7.68
CA THR A 136 0.49 9.55 -8.56
C THR A 136 1.14 10.66 -7.75
N GLY A 137 2.07 11.39 -8.36
CA GLY A 137 2.85 12.41 -7.66
C GLY A 137 3.76 11.83 -6.57
N ALA A 138 4.00 12.62 -5.51
CA ALA A 138 4.94 12.30 -4.43
C ALA A 138 4.27 11.54 -3.26
N CYS A 139 3.69 10.37 -3.54
CA CYS A 139 3.15 9.51 -2.50
C CYS A 139 4.23 8.90 -1.61
N ALA A 140 3.83 8.49 -0.39
CA ALA A 140 4.65 7.67 0.48
C ALA A 140 5.13 6.42 -0.25
N ASP A 141 6.30 5.93 0.15
CA ASP A 141 6.84 4.70 -0.42
C ASP A 141 5.97 3.49 -0.05
N LEU A 142 5.49 2.80 -1.10
CA LEU A 142 4.65 1.62 -0.99
C LEU A 142 5.25 0.55 -0.09
N TYR A 143 6.56 0.36 -0.17
CA TYR A 143 7.29 -0.67 0.55
C TYR A 143 7.99 -0.17 1.83
N ASN A 144 7.66 1.05 2.28
CA ASN A 144 8.06 1.51 3.61
C ASN A 144 7.50 0.55 4.67
N PRO A 145 8.30 0.11 5.67
CA PRO A 145 7.82 -0.78 6.72
C PRO A 145 6.54 -0.33 7.44
N LYS A 146 6.32 0.99 7.56
CA LYS A 146 5.07 1.52 8.13
C LYS A 146 3.88 1.30 7.21
N THR A 147 4.05 1.50 5.88
CA THR A 147 3.01 1.21 4.88
C THR A 147 2.68 -0.29 4.86
N VAL A 148 3.70 -1.13 4.77
CA VAL A 148 3.56 -2.59 4.81
C VAL A 148 2.79 -3.02 6.05
N LYS A 149 3.20 -2.55 7.22
CA LYS A 149 2.53 -2.87 8.50
C LYS A 149 1.08 -2.41 8.53
N ALA A 150 0.79 -1.19 8.08
CA ALA A 150 -0.58 -0.64 8.06
C ALA A 150 -1.50 -1.39 7.08
N SER A 151 -0.95 -1.96 6.00
CA SER A 151 -1.69 -2.74 5.02
C SER A 151 -2.20 -4.09 5.54
N MET A 152 -1.68 -4.57 6.69
CA MET A 152 -2.07 -5.85 7.32
C MET A 152 -2.06 -7.03 6.34
N GLY A 153 -1.04 -7.11 5.48
CA GLY A 153 -0.86 -8.16 4.47
C GLY A 153 -1.59 -7.92 3.13
N ALA A 154 -2.48 -6.92 3.04
CA ALA A 154 -3.17 -6.60 1.79
C ALA A 154 -2.21 -6.21 0.66
N ILE A 155 -1.01 -5.72 0.99
CA ILE A 155 0.03 -5.36 0.02
C ILE A 155 0.41 -6.51 -0.91
N PHE A 156 0.31 -7.76 -0.46
CA PHE A 156 0.67 -8.92 -1.27
C PHE A 156 -0.37 -9.25 -2.35
N ARG A 157 -1.66 -8.91 -2.12
CA ARG A 157 -2.77 -9.25 -3.02
C ARG A 157 -3.41 -8.06 -3.73
N GLN A 158 -3.45 -6.87 -3.10
CA GLN A 158 -4.02 -5.68 -3.71
C GLN A 158 -3.16 -5.22 -4.89
N ARG A 159 -3.79 -4.88 -5.99
CA ARG A 159 -3.12 -4.23 -7.12
C ARG A 159 -2.86 -2.78 -6.76
N VAL A 160 -1.58 -2.41 -6.69
CA VAL A 160 -1.13 -1.03 -6.49
C VAL A 160 -0.22 -0.68 -7.66
N LEU A 161 -0.56 0.39 -8.37
CA LEU A 161 0.17 0.88 -9.54
C LEU A 161 0.75 2.27 -9.23
N LYS A 162 1.95 2.54 -9.72
CA LYS A 162 2.54 3.87 -9.66
C LYS A 162 2.55 4.44 -11.08
N LEU A 163 1.73 5.46 -11.30
CA LEU A 163 1.49 6.05 -12.61
C LEU A 163 1.67 7.57 -12.53
N ASP A 164 2.17 8.17 -13.61
CA ASP A 164 2.09 9.63 -13.75
C ASP A 164 0.67 10.08 -14.14
N LEU A 165 0.46 11.39 -14.30
CA LEU A 165 -0.87 11.93 -14.64
C LEU A 165 -1.36 11.47 -16.01
N GLY A 166 -0.48 11.41 -17.01
CA GLY A 166 -0.83 10.95 -18.35
C GLY A 166 -1.17 9.46 -18.37
N GLU A 167 -0.37 8.65 -17.70
CA GLU A 167 -0.61 7.21 -17.53
C GLU A 167 -1.90 6.95 -16.73
N THR A 168 -2.19 7.78 -15.71
CA THR A 168 -3.44 7.70 -14.92
C THR A 168 -4.66 7.95 -15.78
N ALA A 169 -4.62 8.98 -16.64
CA ALA A 169 -5.69 9.27 -17.59
C ALA A 169 -5.89 8.13 -18.60
N ALA A 170 -4.80 7.65 -19.19
CA ALA A 170 -4.82 6.51 -20.12
C ALA A 170 -5.36 5.23 -19.46
N PHE A 171 -4.97 4.96 -18.20
CA PHE A 171 -5.49 3.84 -17.43
C PHE A 171 -7.02 3.94 -17.23
N ALA A 172 -7.52 5.13 -16.86
CA ALA A 172 -8.94 5.36 -16.68
C ALA A 172 -9.72 5.14 -17.98
N GLU A 173 -9.21 5.65 -19.10
CA GLU A 173 -9.81 5.47 -20.43
C GLU A 173 -9.83 4.01 -20.86
N ALA A 174 -8.70 3.31 -20.75
CA ALA A 174 -8.56 1.90 -21.13
C ALA A 174 -9.51 0.98 -20.34
N ASN A 175 -9.85 1.35 -19.10
CA ASN A 175 -10.78 0.60 -18.26
C ASN A 175 -12.21 1.18 -18.26
N SER A 176 -12.51 2.18 -19.08
CA SER A 176 -13.79 2.88 -19.12
C SER A 176 -14.24 3.40 -17.76
N LEU A 177 -13.30 3.93 -16.97
CA LEU A 177 -13.54 4.51 -15.65
C LEU A 177 -13.80 6.01 -15.78
N THR A 178 -14.82 6.51 -15.09
CA THR A 178 -15.02 7.95 -14.92
C THR A 178 -14.13 8.46 -13.81
N LEU A 179 -13.24 9.42 -14.12
CA LEU A 179 -12.45 10.11 -13.11
C LEU A 179 -13.35 11.05 -12.30
N CYS A 180 -13.30 10.91 -10.98
CA CYS A 180 -14.09 11.67 -10.01
C CYS A 180 -13.15 12.33 -9.00
N ALA A 181 -13.20 13.65 -8.85
CA ALA A 181 -12.45 14.37 -7.84
C ALA A 181 -13.20 14.39 -6.50
N ALA A 182 -12.56 13.90 -5.43
CA ALA A 182 -13.05 14.06 -4.07
C ALA A 182 -12.63 15.45 -3.55
N ILE A 183 -13.52 16.44 -3.66
CA ILE A 183 -13.23 17.82 -3.31
C ILE A 183 -14.39 18.52 -2.61
N LEU A 184 -14.05 19.56 -1.85
CA LEU A 184 -15.02 20.51 -1.31
C LEU A 184 -15.34 21.56 -2.39
N SER A 185 -16.54 21.53 -2.93
CA SER A 185 -17.03 22.50 -3.92
C SER A 185 -18.54 22.58 -3.83
N ASP A 186 -19.07 23.76 -3.96
CA ASP A 186 -20.53 24.00 -4.02
C ASP A 186 -21.18 23.35 -5.25
N GLU A 187 -20.38 23.08 -6.29
CA GLU A 187 -20.83 22.41 -7.52
C GLU A 187 -20.67 20.88 -7.45
N ALA A 188 -20.17 20.34 -6.33
CA ALA A 188 -19.93 18.90 -6.21
C ALA A 188 -21.23 18.14 -5.95
N GLU A 189 -21.32 16.97 -6.57
CA GLU A 189 -22.38 16.00 -6.30
C GLU A 189 -22.21 15.41 -4.89
N ILE A 190 -23.32 15.19 -4.18
CA ILE A 190 -23.29 14.62 -2.83
C ILE A 190 -23.07 13.11 -2.92
N LEU A 191 -22.06 12.61 -2.22
CA LEU A 191 -21.84 11.18 -2.09
C LEU A 191 -23.02 10.54 -1.33
N GLY A 192 -23.57 9.48 -1.90
CA GLY A 192 -24.80 8.83 -1.40
C GLY A 192 -26.04 9.14 -2.24
N ASP A 193 -26.10 10.31 -2.85
CA ASP A 193 -27.15 10.67 -3.81
C ASP A 193 -26.74 10.36 -5.26
N THR A 194 -25.48 9.97 -5.45
CA THR A 194 -24.90 9.73 -6.77
C THR A 194 -24.31 8.32 -6.87
N GLU A 195 -24.55 7.63 -7.97
CA GLU A 195 -23.98 6.31 -8.21
C GLU A 195 -22.53 6.41 -8.68
N LEU A 196 -21.67 5.59 -8.07
CA LEU A 196 -20.28 5.42 -8.42
C LEU A 196 -20.07 4.11 -9.22
N GLY A 197 -20.71 3.99 -10.37
CA GLY A 197 -20.58 2.81 -11.23
C GLY A 197 -19.12 2.46 -11.57
N ARG A 198 -18.73 2.56 -12.84
CA ARG A 198 -17.31 2.42 -13.23
C ARG A 198 -16.56 3.73 -12.95
N ALA A 199 -16.05 3.89 -11.74
CA ALA A 199 -15.40 5.13 -11.30
C ALA A 199 -13.97 4.92 -10.79
N ALA A 200 -13.12 5.93 -11.01
CA ALA A 200 -11.82 6.09 -10.35
C ALA A 200 -11.87 7.38 -9.54
N VAL A 201 -11.84 7.27 -8.21
CA VAL A 201 -11.95 8.42 -7.31
C VAL A 201 -10.57 8.90 -6.91
N CYS A 202 -10.31 10.18 -7.16
CA CYS A 202 -9.06 10.86 -6.86
C CYS A 202 -9.13 11.49 -5.47
N ILE A 203 -8.20 11.11 -4.60
CA ILE A 203 -8.01 11.64 -3.25
C ILE A 203 -6.69 12.39 -3.23
N GLY A 204 -6.70 13.64 -2.84
CA GLY A 204 -5.51 14.50 -2.79
C GLY A 204 -4.71 14.39 -1.52
N ASN A 205 -3.63 15.19 -1.47
CA ASN A 205 -2.78 15.37 -0.31
C ASN A 205 -3.55 15.96 0.88
N GLU A 206 -3.16 15.59 2.09
CA GLU A 206 -3.83 15.99 3.34
C GLU A 206 -3.84 17.51 3.57
N GLY A 207 -2.85 18.23 3.05
CA GLY A 207 -2.72 19.68 3.23
C GLY A 207 -3.13 20.50 2.02
N SER A 208 -2.75 20.08 0.80
CA SER A 208 -2.98 20.84 -0.44
C SER A 208 -4.18 20.36 -1.26
N GLY A 209 -4.77 19.22 -0.90
CA GLY A 209 -5.83 18.62 -1.70
C GLY A 209 -5.34 18.02 -3.02
N LEU A 210 -6.21 17.98 -4.01
CA LEU A 210 -5.88 17.59 -5.39
C LEU A 210 -5.21 18.74 -6.14
N SER A 211 -4.24 18.40 -6.99
CA SER A 211 -3.70 19.38 -7.94
C SER A 211 -4.77 19.83 -8.92
N ARG A 212 -4.55 21.04 -9.48
CA ARG A 212 -5.44 21.55 -10.53
C ARG A 212 -5.42 20.62 -11.75
N GLU A 213 -4.23 20.17 -12.12
CA GLU A 213 -4.00 19.30 -13.27
C GLU A 213 -4.81 17.99 -13.17
N LEU A 214 -4.80 17.32 -12.03
CA LEU A 214 -5.59 16.09 -11.84
C LEU A 214 -7.08 16.41 -11.71
N SER A 215 -7.43 17.50 -11.04
CA SER A 215 -8.83 17.92 -10.89
C SER A 215 -9.49 18.27 -12.23
N ASP A 216 -8.73 18.91 -13.15
CA ASP A 216 -9.22 19.27 -14.50
C ASP A 216 -9.42 18.03 -15.40
N LEU A 217 -8.75 16.92 -15.13
CA LEU A 217 -8.98 15.63 -15.79
C LEU A 217 -10.27 14.94 -15.29
N CYS A 218 -10.76 15.30 -14.12
CA CYS A 218 -11.95 14.67 -13.53
C CYS A 218 -13.22 15.22 -14.15
N ARG A 219 -14.07 14.30 -14.64
CA ARG A 219 -15.38 14.67 -15.21
C ARG A 219 -16.42 15.01 -14.15
N ARG A 220 -16.24 14.50 -12.94
CA ARG A 220 -17.19 14.68 -11.82
C ARG A 220 -16.44 15.16 -10.59
N LYS A 221 -17.10 16.01 -9.83
CA LYS A 221 -16.66 16.47 -8.51
C LYS A 221 -17.63 15.91 -7.49
N ILE A 222 -17.12 15.24 -6.45
CA ILE A 222 -17.98 14.56 -5.47
C ILE A 222 -17.53 14.96 -4.07
N ILE A 223 -18.49 15.32 -3.24
CA ILE A 223 -18.28 15.71 -1.85
C ILE A 223 -18.85 14.67 -0.88
N ILE A 224 -18.10 14.36 0.16
CA ILE A 224 -18.63 13.68 1.34
C ILE A 224 -19.34 14.75 2.19
N PRO A 225 -20.66 14.66 2.42
CA PRO A 225 -21.36 15.64 3.23
C PRO A 225 -20.85 15.61 4.67
N MET A 226 -20.49 16.78 5.20
CA MET A 226 -19.96 16.94 6.56
C MET A 226 -20.77 18.00 7.31
N GLN A 227 -20.73 17.93 8.64
CA GLN A 227 -21.31 18.99 9.48
C GLN A 227 -20.54 20.31 9.30
N PRO A 228 -21.21 21.46 9.31
CA PRO A 228 -20.56 22.78 9.24
C PRO A 228 -19.41 22.92 10.24
N GLY A 229 -18.32 23.56 9.81
CA GLY A 229 -17.12 23.77 10.62
C GLY A 229 -16.05 22.69 10.47
N ASN A 230 -16.29 21.62 9.71
CA ASN A 230 -15.27 20.65 9.34
C ASN A 230 -14.80 20.92 7.91
N GLU A 231 -13.49 21.12 7.74
CA GLU A 231 -12.90 21.47 6.44
C GLU A 231 -12.46 20.24 5.64
N SER A 232 -12.14 19.13 6.30
CA SER A 232 -11.67 17.91 5.63
C SER A 232 -11.76 16.67 6.51
N LEU A 233 -11.67 15.50 5.89
CA LEU A 233 -11.41 14.22 6.51
C LEU A 233 -9.96 13.80 6.26
N ASN A 234 -9.41 12.97 7.14
CA ASN A 234 -8.18 12.26 6.87
C ASN A 234 -8.27 11.52 5.53
N ALA A 235 -7.20 11.53 4.72
CA ALA A 235 -7.20 10.96 3.37
C ALA A 235 -7.61 9.47 3.32
N SER A 236 -7.17 8.67 4.29
CA SER A 236 -7.55 7.25 4.33
C SER A 236 -9.01 7.05 4.76
N VAL A 237 -9.54 7.95 5.59
CA VAL A 237 -10.97 7.94 5.97
C VAL A 237 -11.83 8.32 4.77
N ALA A 238 -11.50 9.42 4.08
CA ALA A 238 -12.20 9.83 2.87
C ALA A 238 -12.21 8.71 1.82
N ALA A 239 -11.03 8.16 1.52
CA ALA A 239 -10.91 7.02 0.60
C ALA A 239 -11.78 5.83 1.02
N SER A 240 -11.84 5.52 2.33
CA SER A 240 -12.65 4.41 2.84
C SER A 240 -14.15 4.62 2.66
N VAL A 241 -14.63 5.85 2.85
CA VAL A 241 -16.04 6.21 2.62
C VAL A 241 -16.41 6.08 1.13
N PHE A 242 -15.57 6.57 0.23
CA PHE A 242 -15.74 6.38 -1.21
C PHE A 242 -15.73 4.91 -1.62
N MET A 243 -14.78 4.14 -1.12
CA MET A 243 -14.69 2.70 -1.43
C MET A 243 -15.89 1.90 -0.92
N TRP A 244 -16.44 2.29 0.23
CA TRP A 244 -17.68 1.69 0.72
C TRP A 244 -18.86 1.97 -0.20
N GLU A 245 -18.98 3.20 -0.71
CA GLU A 245 -20.04 3.57 -1.64
C GLU A 245 -19.89 2.88 -3.00
N MET A 246 -18.66 2.81 -3.52
CA MET A 246 -18.33 2.05 -4.75
C MET A 246 -18.74 0.59 -4.66
N ARG A 247 -18.52 -0.04 -3.49
CA ARG A 247 -18.88 -1.45 -3.26
C ARG A 247 -20.39 -1.71 -3.35
N LYS A 248 -21.24 -0.75 -2.96
CA LYS A 248 -22.70 -0.90 -3.01
C LYS A 248 -23.22 -0.94 -4.45
N ASN A 249 -22.50 -0.29 -5.36
CA ASN A 249 -22.91 -0.06 -6.74
C ASN A 249 -22.16 -0.98 -7.75
N GLY A 250 -21.41 -2.00 -7.24
CA GLY A 250 -20.55 -2.90 -8.03
C GLY A 250 -20.96 -4.37 -8.03
#